data_a0f30cb3e29a0eafb5eb714a0d7bf78c
#
_entry.id   a0f30cb3e29a0eafb5eb714a0d7bf78c
#
_cell.length_a   1.000
_cell.length_b   1.000
_cell.length_c   1.000
_cell.angle_alpha   90.00
_cell.angle_beta   90.00
_cell.angle_gamma   90.00
#
_symmetry.space_group_name_H-M   'P 1'
#
loop_
_entity.id
_entity.type
_entity.pdbx_description
1 polymer ?
#
loop_
_entity_poly.entity_id
_entity_poly.type
_entity_poly.pdbx_seq_one_letter_code
_entity_poly.pdbx_strand_id
1 'polypeptide(L)'
;MAKMKNNLELWDSVSTTDPKYTKKVNQRGGFTAIAAQSQVQKATEVFGIMGHGWGVEDEKFTVVEGTTMVLYTANLWYKFNTRAGSIPIHSSIKYGANGRYDDDFSKKVATDALTKGLSKLGFNADVFMGLFDDNKYVSDVTDKFKKVSDNGWIIEITKASKKLSDADRKRIEKSVSDGKVNKNNYKSVLKRIGELAIQYEEQMIEAKKNNG
;
A
#
# COMPACT_ATOMS: atom_id res chain seq x y z
N MET A 1 -10.24 30.77 6.90
CA MET A 1 -9.50 30.41 5.67
C MET A 1 -9.59 28.91 5.48
N ALA A 2 -10.20 28.42 4.40
CA ALA A 2 -10.21 26.99 4.10
C ALA A 2 -8.77 26.53 3.83
N LYS A 3 -8.29 25.53 4.60
CA LYS A 3 -6.98 24.91 4.42
C LYS A 3 -6.92 24.41 2.98
N MET A 4 -6.03 24.94 2.15
CA MET A 4 -5.83 24.43 0.77
C MET A 4 -5.57 22.93 0.86
N LYS A 5 -6.46 22.14 0.27
CA LYS A 5 -6.30 20.68 0.22
C LYS A 5 -5.05 20.38 -0.61
N ASN A 6 -4.07 19.68 -0.04
CA ASN A 6 -2.89 19.24 -0.78
C ASN A 6 -3.32 18.23 -1.85
N ASN A 7 -3.21 18.61 -3.12
CA ASN A 7 -3.57 17.75 -4.25
C ASN A 7 -2.57 16.59 -4.44
N LEU A 8 -1.37 16.70 -3.87
CA LEU A 8 -0.33 15.67 -3.92
C LEU A 8 -0.37 14.71 -2.72
N GLU A 9 -1.32 14.87 -1.77
CA GLU A 9 -1.39 14.05 -0.56
C GLU A 9 -1.40 12.55 -0.86
N LEU A 10 -2.20 12.10 -1.84
CA LEU A 10 -2.21 10.71 -2.27
C LEU A 10 -0.86 10.33 -2.89
N TRP A 11 -0.40 11.12 -3.85
CA TRP A 11 0.85 10.88 -4.57
C TRP A 11 2.04 10.73 -3.61
N ASP A 12 2.21 11.67 -2.70
CA ASP A 12 3.31 11.69 -1.74
C ASP A 12 3.29 10.47 -0.81
N SER A 13 2.09 9.94 -0.50
CA SER A 13 1.92 8.79 0.39
C SER A 13 2.27 7.44 -0.26
N VAL A 14 2.32 7.37 -1.60
CA VAL A 14 2.46 6.10 -2.35
C VAL A 14 3.60 6.09 -3.36
N SER A 15 4.28 7.22 -3.57
CA SER A 15 5.26 7.41 -4.65
C SER A 15 6.59 6.71 -4.43
N THR A 16 6.96 6.44 -3.17
CA THR A 16 8.24 5.80 -2.84
C THR A 16 8.08 4.28 -2.75
N THR A 17 8.91 3.56 -3.49
CA THR A 17 8.88 2.08 -3.61
C THR A 17 9.85 1.43 -2.63
N ASP A 18 9.39 0.42 -1.87
CA ASP A 18 10.28 -0.45 -1.10
C ASP A 18 11.05 -1.37 -2.06
N PRO A 19 12.40 -1.26 -2.12
CA PRO A 19 13.23 -2.02 -3.06
C PRO A 19 13.06 -3.54 -2.98
N LYS A 20 12.63 -4.08 -1.84
CA LYS A 20 12.38 -5.53 -1.69
C LYS A 20 11.27 -6.06 -2.60
N TYR A 21 10.40 -5.18 -3.11
CA TYR A 21 9.32 -5.51 -4.03
C TYR A 21 9.68 -5.21 -5.49
N THR A 22 10.95 -4.93 -5.78
CA THR A 22 11.44 -4.67 -7.13
C THR A 22 12.37 -5.77 -7.63
N LYS A 23 12.50 -5.90 -8.94
CA LYS A 23 13.40 -6.83 -9.60
C LYS A 23 13.99 -6.20 -10.84
N LYS A 24 15.31 -6.24 -10.98
CA LYS A 24 15.97 -5.88 -12.26
C LYS A 24 15.66 -6.93 -13.33
N VAL A 25 15.24 -6.48 -14.49
CA VAL A 25 14.94 -7.29 -15.68
C VAL A 25 15.89 -6.88 -16.79
N ASN A 26 16.71 -7.83 -17.25
CA ASN A 26 17.76 -7.55 -18.25
C ASN A 26 17.27 -7.58 -19.71
N GLN A 27 15.95 -7.76 -19.92
CA GLN A 27 15.36 -7.78 -21.25
C GLN A 27 15.07 -6.36 -21.75
N ARG A 28 15.09 -6.16 -23.09
CA ARG A 28 14.73 -4.88 -23.74
C ARG A 28 15.50 -3.65 -23.23
N GLY A 29 16.80 -3.81 -23.01
CA GLY A 29 17.64 -2.72 -22.52
C GLY A 29 17.72 -2.57 -21.00
N GLY A 30 17.01 -3.42 -20.28
CA GLY A 30 16.96 -3.39 -18.82
C GLY A 30 15.90 -2.44 -18.26
N PHE A 31 15.20 -2.87 -17.24
CA PHE A 31 14.27 -2.02 -16.48
C PHE A 31 14.07 -2.61 -15.08
N THR A 32 13.52 -1.82 -14.18
CA THR A 32 13.10 -2.28 -12.86
C THR A 32 11.62 -2.66 -12.89
N ALA A 33 11.33 -3.95 -12.67
CA ALA A 33 9.96 -4.43 -12.53
C ALA A 33 9.50 -4.31 -11.07
N ILE A 34 8.22 -4.01 -10.88
CA ILE A 34 7.54 -3.95 -9.59
C ILE A 34 6.72 -5.23 -9.41
N ALA A 35 6.72 -5.80 -8.21
CA ALA A 35 5.81 -6.89 -7.87
C ALA A 35 4.37 -6.35 -7.84
N ALA A 36 3.54 -6.73 -8.83
CA ALA A 36 2.17 -6.23 -8.97
C ALA A 36 1.35 -6.39 -7.67
N GLN A 37 1.54 -7.51 -6.96
CA GLN A 37 0.84 -7.76 -5.71
C GLN A 37 1.20 -6.78 -4.59
N SER A 38 2.41 -6.19 -4.61
CA SER A 38 2.78 -5.15 -3.64
C SER A 38 2.04 -3.83 -3.89
N GLN A 39 1.71 -3.53 -5.14
CA GLN A 39 0.85 -2.37 -5.46
C GLN A 39 -0.58 -2.60 -4.98
N VAL A 40 -1.13 -3.81 -5.16
CA VAL A 40 -2.46 -4.20 -4.65
C VAL A 40 -2.50 -4.09 -3.12
N GLN A 41 -1.46 -4.58 -2.44
CA GLN A 41 -1.33 -4.44 -0.99
C GLN A 41 -1.31 -2.96 -0.59
N LYS A 42 -0.49 -2.14 -1.24
CA LYS A 42 -0.38 -0.71 -0.95
C LYS A 42 -1.68 0.05 -1.24
N ALA A 43 -2.39 -0.29 -2.32
CA ALA A 43 -3.70 0.26 -2.63
C ALA A 43 -4.73 -0.11 -1.54
N THR A 44 -4.69 -1.34 -1.05
CA THR A 44 -5.54 -1.79 0.06
C THR A 44 -5.23 -1.06 1.37
N GLU A 45 -3.96 -0.79 1.67
CA GLU A 45 -3.56 0.01 2.84
C GLU A 45 -4.10 1.45 2.78
N VAL A 46 -4.14 2.04 1.59
CA VAL A 46 -4.50 3.46 1.39
C VAL A 46 -5.98 3.68 1.18
N PHE A 47 -6.61 2.82 0.38
CA PHE A 47 -8.01 2.98 -0.04
C PHE A 47 -8.97 2.11 0.76
N GLY A 48 -8.48 1.10 1.51
CA GLY A 48 -9.28 0.09 2.16
C GLY A 48 -9.42 -1.19 1.35
N ILE A 49 -10.33 -2.07 1.74
CA ILE A 49 -10.52 -3.39 1.13
C ILE A 49 -10.96 -3.24 -0.34
N MET A 50 -10.33 -3.99 -1.25
CA MET A 50 -10.74 -4.08 -2.65
C MET A 50 -12.21 -4.53 -2.75
N GLY A 51 -12.99 -3.87 -3.61
CA GLY A 51 -14.44 -4.05 -3.70
C GLY A 51 -15.24 -3.11 -2.78
N HIS A 52 -14.63 -2.49 -1.75
CA HIS A 52 -15.27 -1.52 -0.85
C HIS A 52 -14.65 -0.12 -0.93
N GLY A 53 -13.33 -0.03 -0.89
CA GLY A 53 -12.58 1.21 -0.94
C GLY A 53 -12.02 1.53 -2.31
N TRP A 54 -11.79 0.54 -3.12
CA TRP A 54 -11.30 0.63 -4.49
C TRP A 54 -11.58 -0.67 -5.26
N GLY A 55 -11.39 -0.64 -6.56
CA GLY A 55 -11.57 -1.82 -7.39
C GLY A 55 -11.53 -1.51 -8.89
N VAL A 56 -11.78 -2.54 -9.67
CA VAL A 56 -11.87 -2.47 -11.13
C VAL A 56 -13.30 -2.82 -11.53
N GLU A 57 -13.85 -2.08 -12.48
CA GLU A 57 -15.20 -2.28 -13.01
C GLU A 57 -15.21 -2.10 -14.53
N ASP A 58 -16.30 -2.53 -15.18
CA ASP A 58 -16.52 -2.44 -16.64
C ASP A 58 -15.41 -3.13 -17.47
N GLU A 59 -14.90 -4.26 -16.96
CA GLU A 59 -13.84 -5.02 -17.63
C GLU A 59 -14.27 -5.56 -18.98
N LYS A 60 -13.50 -5.26 -20.01
CA LYS A 60 -13.76 -5.71 -21.38
C LYS A 60 -12.49 -6.17 -22.07
N PHE A 61 -12.57 -7.35 -22.70
CA PHE A 61 -11.56 -7.89 -23.60
C PHE A 61 -12.08 -7.81 -25.05
N THR A 62 -11.31 -7.15 -25.90
CA THR A 62 -11.66 -6.99 -27.33
C THR A 62 -10.53 -7.52 -28.18
N VAL A 63 -10.81 -8.53 -28.99
CA VAL A 63 -9.86 -9.03 -29.99
C VAL A 63 -9.81 -8.02 -31.14
N VAL A 64 -8.59 -7.61 -31.51
CA VAL A 64 -8.40 -6.73 -32.65
C VAL A 64 -8.50 -7.58 -33.92
N GLU A 65 -9.48 -7.28 -34.76
CA GLU A 65 -9.79 -8.04 -35.97
C GLU A 65 -8.56 -8.19 -36.88
N GLY A 66 -8.39 -9.39 -37.46
CA GLY A 66 -7.24 -9.72 -38.31
C GLY A 66 -5.91 -9.89 -37.58
N THR A 67 -5.91 -9.87 -36.23
CA THR A 67 -4.67 -10.00 -35.43
C THR A 67 -4.83 -11.02 -34.30
N THR A 68 -3.70 -11.38 -33.67
CA THR A 68 -3.68 -12.12 -32.39
C THR A 68 -3.53 -11.18 -31.20
N MET A 69 -3.96 -9.93 -31.33
CA MET A 69 -3.89 -8.94 -30.26
C MET A 69 -5.24 -8.83 -29.54
N VAL A 70 -5.20 -8.76 -28.22
CA VAL A 70 -6.36 -8.41 -27.39
C VAL A 70 -6.10 -7.08 -26.70
N LEU A 71 -7.11 -6.22 -26.73
CA LEU A 71 -7.19 -4.99 -25.97
C LEU A 71 -8.04 -5.26 -24.72
N TYR A 72 -7.50 -4.89 -23.57
CA TYR A 72 -8.21 -4.86 -22.29
C TYR A 72 -8.51 -3.40 -21.92
N THR A 73 -9.74 -3.13 -21.54
CA THR A 73 -10.18 -1.84 -21.01
C THR A 73 -11.02 -2.04 -19.75
N ALA A 74 -10.91 -1.14 -18.79
CA ALA A 74 -11.69 -1.15 -17.56
C ALA A 74 -11.65 0.24 -16.91
N ASN A 75 -12.37 0.41 -15.80
CA ASN A 75 -12.29 1.57 -14.94
C ASN A 75 -11.71 1.18 -13.57
N LEU A 76 -10.65 1.88 -13.14
CA LEU A 76 -10.12 1.79 -11.79
C LEU A 76 -10.81 2.87 -10.94
N TRP A 77 -11.65 2.46 -10.00
CA TRP A 77 -12.30 3.37 -9.07
C TRP A 77 -11.65 3.28 -7.68
N TYR A 78 -11.70 4.37 -6.92
CA TYR A 78 -11.10 4.44 -5.58
C TYR A 78 -11.78 5.51 -4.73
N LYS A 79 -11.67 5.34 -3.41
CA LYS A 79 -12.05 6.32 -2.40
C LYS A 79 -10.82 6.73 -1.60
N PHE A 80 -10.57 8.02 -1.49
CA PHE A 80 -9.46 8.54 -0.70
C PHE A 80 -9.93 9.73 0.12
N ASN A 81 -9.85 9.61 1.45
CA ASN A 81 -10.46 10.57 2.38
C ASN A 81 -11.98 10.72 2.09
N THR A 82 -12.44 11.94 1.83
CA THR A 82 -13.82 12.25 1.48
C THR A 82 -14.09 12.30 -0.02
N ARG A 83 -13.13 11.89 -0.86
CA ARG A 83 -13.22 11.96 -2.33
C ARG A 83 -13.33 10.57 -2.92
N ALA A 84 -14.14 10.44 -3.95
CA ALA A 84 -14.15 9.28 -4.82
C ALA A 84 -13.65 9.69 -6.20
N GLY A 85 -12.99 8.77 -6.89
CA GLY A 85 -12.48 8.96 -8.24
C GLY A 85 -12.55 7.68 -9.05
N SER A 86 -12.57 7.84 -10.37
CA SER A 86 -12.43 6.75 -11.32
C SER A 86 -11.57 7.21 -12.49
N ILE A 87 -10.70 6.33 -12.99
CA ILE A 87 -9.86 6.58 -14.17
C ILE A 87 -9.93 5.38 -15.11
N PRO A 88 -9.95 5.61 -16.44
CA PRO A 88 -9.88 4.52 -17.40
C PRO A 88 -8.48 3.90 -17.38
N ILE A 89 -8.46 2.57 -17.39
CA ILE A 89 -7.25 1.77 -17.53
C ILE A 89 -7.34 0.88 -18.75
N HIS A 90 -6.22 0.66 -19.40
CA HIS A 90 -6.15 -0.18 -20.59
C HIS A 90 -4.74 -0.77 -20.77
N SER A 91 -4.69 -1.90 -21.44
CA SER A 91 -3.47 -2.52 -21.93
C SER A 91 -3.78 -3.44 -23.10
N SER A 92 -2.76 -3.87 -23.83
CA SER A 92 -2.89 -4.82 -24.92
C SER A 92 -1.77 -5.85 -24.88
N ILE A 93 -2.08 -7.05 -25.34
CA ILE A 93 -1.14 -8.17 -25.42
C ILE A 93 -1.41 -9.00 -26.67
N LYS A 94 -0.36 -9.60 -27.24
CA LYS A 94 -0.51 -10.68 -28.22
C LYS A 94 -0.75 -11.97 -27.47
N TYR A 95 -1.89 -12.63 -27.71
CA TYR A 95 -2.23 -13.92 -27.11
C TYR A 95 -1.80 -15.12 -27.97
N GLY A 96 -1.25 -14.88 -29.16
CA GLY A 96 -0.78 -15.95 -30.04
C GLY A 96 0.32 -15.51 -30.99
N ALA A 97 1.28 -16.38 -31.25
CA ALA A 97 2.32 -16.23 -32.24
C ALA A 97 2.82 -17.62 -32.72
N ASN A 98 3.07 -17.79 -34.02
CA ASN A 98 3.66 -18.99 -34.61
C ASN A 98 2.90 -20.28 -34.21
N GLY A 99 1.56 -20.25 -34.21
CA GLY A 99 0.70 -21.40 -33.87
C GLY A 99 0.65 -21.77 -32.40
N ARG A 100 1.27 -20.98 -31.52
CA ARG A 100 1.21 -21.11 -30.05
C ARG A 100 0.35 -20.04 -29.46
N TYR A 101 -0.50 -20.40 -28.50
CA TYR A 101 -1.36 -19.47 -27.77
C TYR A 101 -0.90 -19.35 -26.33
N ASP A 102 -1.05 -18.13 -25.76
CA ASP A 102 -0.81 -17.82 -24.36
C ASP A 102 -2.14 -17.85 -23.62
N ASP A 103 -2.42 -18.93 -22.89
CA ASP A 103 -3.63 -19.12 -22.11
C ASP A 103 -3.73 -18.21 -20.87
N ASP A 104 -2.59 -17.65 -20.43
CA ASP A 104 -2.51 -16.67 -19.34
C ASP A 104 -2.70 -15.20 -19.80
N PHE A 105 -2.99 -14.94 -21.09
CA PHE A 105 -3.01 -13.57 -21.63
C PHE A 105 -3.96 -12.65 -20.88
N SER A 106 -5.13 -13.11 -20.48
CA SER A 106 -6.14 -12.33 -19.78
C SER A 106 -5.64 -11.81 -18.43
N LYS A 107 -5.01 -12.68 -17.65
CA LYS A 107 -4.38 -12.32 -16.37
C LYS A 107 -3.24 -11.32 -16.56
N LYS A 108 -2.39 -11.54 -17.56
CA LYS A 108 -1.24 -10.68 -17.87
C LYS A 108 -1.67 -9.27 -18.26
N VAL A 109 -2.64 -9.15 -19.16
CA VAL A 109 -3.08 -7.84 -19.67
C VAL A 109 -3.87 -7.06 -18.61
N ALA A 110 -4.71 -7.73 -17.83
CA ALA A 110 -5.44 -7.08 -16.72
C ALA A 110 -4.48 -6.59 -15.62
N THR A 111 -3.48 -7.42 -15.25
CA THR A 111 -2.44 -7.04 -14.28
C THR A 111 -1.63 -5.83 -14.77
N ASP A 112 -1.23 -5.80 -16.05
CA ASP A 112 -0.47 -4.69 -16.63
C ASP A 112 -1.31 -3.40 -16.65
N ALA A 113 -2.60 -3.48 -17.02
CA ALA A 113 -3.51 -2.35 -16.99
C ALA A 113 -3.70 -1.79 -15.58
N LEU A 114 -3.89 -2.66 -14.59
CA LEU A 114 -4.02 -2.26 -13.19
C LEU A 114 -2.74 -1.58 -12.67
N THR A 115 -1.57 -2.18 -12.93
CA THR A 115 -0.26 -1.64 -12.52
C THR A 115 -0.05 -0.24 -13.08
N LYS A 116 -0.32 -0.05 -14.37
CA LYS A 116 -0.24 1.25 -15.05
C LYS A 116 -1.30 2.24 -14.55
N GLY A 117 -2.49 1.74 -14.23
CA GLY A 117 -3.56 2.55 -13.63
C GLY A 117 -3.17 3.10 -12.27
N LEU A 118 -2.69 2.25 -11.37
CA LEU A 118 -2.21 2.66 -10.05
C LEU A 118 -1.02 3.63 -10.15
N SER A 119 -0.11 3.45 -11.10
CA SER A 119 1.01 4.39 -11.29
C SER A 119 0.56 5.80 -11.65
N LYS A 120 -0.56 5.96 -12.38
CA LYS A 120 -1.16 7.28 -12.67
C LYS A 120 -1.69 7.99 -11.41
N LEU A 121 -1.96 7.24 -10.35
CA LEU A 121 -2.32 7.76 -9.03
C LEU A 121 -1.11 8.00 -8.12
N GLY A 122 0.10 7.75 -8.61
CA GLY A 122 1.36 7.94 -7.89
C GLY A 122 1.98 6.67 -7.32
N PHE A 123 1.31 5.52 -7.36
CA PHE A 123 1.89 4.29 -6.82
C PHE A 123 3.18 3.91 -7.53
N ASN A 124 4.26 3.76 -6.76
CA ASN A 124 5.59 3.45 -7.25
C ASN A 124 6.11 4.45 -8.32
N ALA A 125 5.71 5.72 -8.21
CA ALA A 125 6.07 6.73 -9.19
C ALA A 125 7.59 6.86 -9.40
N ASP A 126 8.39 6.68 -8.35
CA ASP A 126 9.85 6.70 -8.40
C ASP A 126 10.44 5.67 -9.38
N VAL A 127 9.86 4.46 -9.46
CA VAL A 127 10.27 3.46 -10.47
C VAL A 127 9.85 3.89 -11.87
N PHE A 128 8.61 4.36 -12.05
CA PHE A 128 8.11 4.81 -13.35
C PHE A 128 8.80 6.09 -13.86
N MET A 129 9.33 6.90 -12.95
CA MET A 129 10.15 8.09 -13.27
C MET A 129 11.63 7.77 -13.53
N GLY A 130 12.04 6.48 -13.44
CA GLY A 130 13.40 6.03 -13.69
C GLY A 130 14.38 6.27 -12.55
N LEU A 131 13.92 6.68 -11.35
CA LEU A 131 14.82 6.93 -10.21
C LEU A 131 15.55 5.67 -9.74
N PHE A 132 14.99 4.49 -10.01
CA PHE A 132 15.61 3.20 -9.70
C PHE A 132 16.80 2.84 -10.60
N ASP A 133 17.12 3.64 -11.60
CA ASP A 133 18.34 3.53 -12.42
C ASP A 133 19.55 4.21 -11.74
N ASP A 134 19.31 5.06 -10.74
CA ASP A 134 20.33 5.66 -9.88
C ASP A 134 20.59 4.78 -8.66
N ASN A 135 21.80 4.20 -8.59
CA ASN A 135 22.21 3.33 -7.46
C ASN A 135 22.23 4.07 -6.13
N LYS A 136 22.52 5.38 -6.10
CA LYS A 136 22.51 6.19 -4.89
C LYS A 136 21.08 6.32 -4.36
N TYR A 137 20.12 6.65 -5.24
CA TYR A 137 18.71 6.70 -4.88
C TYR A 137 18.23 5.37 -4.27
N VAL A 138 18.54 4.25 -4.95
CA VAL A 138 18.15 2.90 -4.47
C VAL A 138 18.76 2.59 -3.10
N SER A 139 20.03 2.98 -2.86
CA SER A 139 20.68 2.82 -1.56
C SER A 139 19.96 3.63 -0.48
N ASP A 140 19.71 4.92 -0.72
CA ASP A 140 19.06 5.82 0.24
C ASP A 140 17.64 5.35 0.60
N VAL A 141 16.88 4.89 -0.39
CA VAL A 141 15.53 4.34 -0.17
C VAL A 141 15.60 3.01 0.59
N THR A 142 16.56 2.15 0.28
CA THR A 142 16.77 0.88 1.01
C THR A 142 17.03 1.15 2.49
N ASP A 143 17.90 2.08 2.80
CA ASP A 143 18.21 2.45 4.19
C ASP A 143 16.99 3.06 4.90
N LYS A 144 16.20 3.87 4.20
CA LYS A 144 14.94 4.41 4.73
C LYS A 144 13.97 3.30 5.13
N PHE A 145 13.71 2.34 4.24
CA PHE A 145 12.78 1.24 4.54
C PHE A 145 13.33 0.29 5.60
N LYS A 146 14.64 0.04 5.63
CA LYS A 146 15.30 -0.74 6.69
C LYS A 146 15.11 -0.08 8.06
N LYS A 147 15.35 1.24 8.18
CA LYS A 147 15.11 1.99 9.43
C LYS A 147 13.64 1.90 9.86
N VAL A 148 12.69 2.04 8.93
CA VAL A 148 11.27 1.89 9.22
C VAL A 148 10.95 0.46 9.69
N SER A 149 11.48 -0.57 9.04
CA SER A 149 11.32 -1.97 9.44
C SER A 149 11.93 -2.26 10.82
N ASP A 150 13.11 -1.71 11.10
CA ASP A 150 13.77 -1.90 12.38
C ASP A 150 13.04 -1.22 13.54
N ASN A 151 12.35 -0.11 13.27
CA ASN A 151 11.57 0.65 14.26
C ASN A 151 10.06 0.40 14.18
N GLY A 152 9.60 -0.48 13.30
CA GLY A 152 8.16 -0.77 13.09
C GLY A 152 7.43 -1.17 14.38
N TRP A 153 8.11 -1.92 15.27
CA TRP A 153 7.59 -2.30 16.56
C TRP A 153 7.27 -1.09 17.47
N ILE A 154 8.03 0.01 17.36
CA ILE A 154 7.76 1.26 18.11
C ILE A 154 6.44 1.87 17.63
N ILE A 155 6.21 1.87 16.31
CA ILE A 155 4.97 2.39 15.71
C ILE A 155 3.78 1.56 16.16
N GLU A 156 3.90 0.22 16.20
CA GLU A 156 2.85 -0.67 16.69
C GLU A 156 2.52 -0.40 18.16
N ILE A 157 3.53 -0.31 19.03
CA ILE A 157 3.36 0.01 20.45
C ILE A 157 2.70 1.38 20.64
N THR A 158 3.19 2.40 19.93
CA THR A 158 2.64 3.75 20.00
C THR A 158 1.18 3.82 19.55
N LYS A 159 0.83 3.09 18.50
CA LYS A 159 -0.55 3.02 18.00
C LYS A 159 -1.47 2.31 19.00
N ALA A 160 -1.02 1.19 19.55
CA ALA A 160 -1.79 0.43 20.54
C ALA A 160 -1.98 1.21 21.83
N SER A 161 -0.96 1.90 22.33
CA SER A 161 -0.99 2.67 23.58
C SER A 161 -1.94 3.87 23.55
N LYS A 162 -2.36 4.36 22.37
CA LYS A 162 -3.37 5.42 22.24
C LYS A 162 -4.73 5.05 22.82
N LYS A 163 -5.02 3.76 23.02
CA LYS A 163 -6.25 3.27 23.62
C LYS A 163 -6.21 3.22 25.15
N LEU A 164 -5.06 3.52 25.76
CA LEU A 164 -4.86 3.50 27.22
C LEU A 164 -5.12 4.87 27.83
N SER A 165 -5.20 4.90 29.16
CA SER A 165 -5.17 6.13 29.94
C SER A 165 -3.88 6.91 29.66
N ASP A 166 -3.90 8.23 29.85
CA ASP A 166 -2.71 9.07 29.67
C ASP A 166 -1.55 8.65 30.60
N ALA A 167 -1.85 8.17 31.79
CA ALA A 167 -0.86 7.68 32.75
C ALA A 167 -0.15 6.42 32.23
N ASP A 168 -0.92 5.44 31.74
CA ASP A 168 -0.37 4.19 31.22
C ASP A 168 0.36 4.39 29.90
N ARG A 169 -0.16 5.26 29.03
CA ARG A 169 0.54 5.64 27.80
C ARG A 169 1.94 6.21 28.10
N LYS A 170 2.05 7.17 29.02
CA LYS A 170 3.34 7.75 29.43
C LYS A 170 4.29 6.69 30.03
N ARG A 171 3.77 5.70 30.77
CA ARG A 171 4.60 4.60 31.28
C ARG A 171 5.15 3.71 30.18
N ILE A 172 4.34 3.41 29.16
CA ILE A 172 4.79 2.65 27.99
C ILE A 172 5.83 3.44 27.19
N GLU A 173 5.59 4.73 26.91
CA GLU A 173 6.52 5.61 26.21
C GLU A 173 7.87 5.67 26.94
N LYS A 174 7.86 5.82 28.26
CA LYS A 174 9.06 5.78 29.08
C LYS A 174 9.77 4.43 29.01
N SER A 175 9.04 3.33 29.05
CA SER A 175 9.62 1.99 28.95
C SER A 175 10.27 1.71 27.60
N VAL A 176 9.77 2.32 26.51
CA VAL A 176 10.39 2.28 25.19
C VAL A 176 11.67 3.12 25.18
N SER A 177 11.63 4.35 25.71
CA SER A 177 12.81 5.22 25.77
C SER A 177 13.93 4.66 26.65
N ASP A 178 13.57 3.99 27.74
CA ASP A 178 14.51 3.34 28.66
C ASP A 178 15.06 1.98 28.12
N GLY A 179 14.63 1.55 26.90
CA GLY A 179 15.05 0.29 26.29
C GLY A 179 14.46 -0.99 26.93
N LYS A 180 13.57 -0.85 27.92
CA LYS A 180 12.88 -1.97 28.59
C LYS A 180 11.93 -2.68 27.62
N VAL A 181 11.31 -1.92 26.71
CA VAL A 181 10.57 -2.45 25.57
C VAL A 181 11.45 -2.33 24.33
N ASN A 182 11.64 -3.44 23.63
CA ASN A 182 12.53 -3.54 22.48
C ASN A 182 11.99 -4.55 21.45
N LYS A 183 12.69 -4.71 20.31
CA LYS A 183 12.27 -5.58 19.20
C LYS A 183 12.04 -7.05 19.63
N ASN A 184 12.66 -7.52 20.70
CA ASN A 184 12.56 -8.92 21.13
C ASN A 184 11.32 -9.17 22.01
N ASN A 185 10.85 -8.17 22.74
CA ASN A 185 9.77 -8.34 23.71
C ASN A 185 8.48 -7.53 23.40
N TYR A 186 8.47 -6.70 22.33
CA TYR A 186 7.34 -5.83 22.04
C TYR A 186 6.01 -6.56 21.83
N LYS A 187 6.02 -7.79 21.29
CA LYS A 187 4.79 -8.56 21.08
C LYS A 187 4.09 -8.93 22.37
N SER A 188 4.84 -9.29 23.41
CA SER A 188 4.27 -9.56 24.74
C SER A 188 3.72 -8.28 25.39
N VAL A 189 4.38 -7.16 25.14
CA VAL A 189 3.92 -5.83 25.59
C VAL A 189 2.66 -5.42 24.85
N LEU A 190 2.55 -5.65 23.54
CA LEU A 190 1.33 -5.40 22.76
C LEU A 190 0.13 -6.19 23.29
N LYS A 191 0.33 -7.47 23.63
CA LYS A 191 -0.72 -8.29 24.23
C LYS A 191 -1.22 -7.66 25.55
N ARG A 192 -0.30 -7.24 26.41
CA ARG A 192 -0.64 -6.60 27.69
C ARG A 192 -1.33 -5.24 27.50
N ILE A 193 -0.91 -4.46 26.51
CA ILE A 193 -1.60 -3.21 26.14
C ILE A 193 -3.05 -3.51 25.73
N GLY A 194 -3.28 -4.57 24.94
CA GLY A 194 -4.63 -4.99 24.55
C GLY A 194 -5.51 -5.34 25.75
N GLU A 195 -5.00 -6.10 26.72
CA GLU A 195 -5.69 -6.46 27.96
C GLU A 195 -6.04 -5.20 28.79
N LEU A 196 -5.10 -4.29 28.96
CA LEU A 196 -5.31 -3.01 29.67
C LEU A 196 -6.31 -2.10 28.94
N ALA A 197 -6.31 -2.08 27.61
CA ALA A 197 -7.26 -1.28 26.83
C ALA A 197 -8.71 -1.75 27.02
N ILE A 198 -8.94 -3.07 27.09
CA ILE A 198 -10.26 -3.66 27.37
C ILE A 198 -10.72 -3.25 28.77
N GLN A 199 -9.87 -3.42 29.79
CA GLN A 199 -10.18 -3.02 31.17
C GLN A 199 -10.53 -1.52 31.30
N TYR A 200 -9.79 -0.68 30.59
CA TYR A 200 -10.05 0.76 30.57
C TYR A 200 -11.38 1.11 29.91
N GLU A 201 -11.72 0.44 28.81
CA GLU A 201 -12.98 0.63 28.12
C GLU A 201 -14.18 0.18 28.99
N GLU A 202 -14.06 -0.93 29.69
CA GLU A 202 -15.06 -1.42 30.66
C GLU A 202 -15.28 -0.43 31.80
N GLN A 203 -14.21 0.09 32.40
CA GLN A 203 -14.28 1.12 33.46
C GLN A 203 -14.97 2.41 32.99
N MET A 204 -14.70 2.85 31.76
CA MET A 204 -15.33 4.03 31.17
C MET A 204 -16.82 3.83 30.92
N ILE A 205 -17.23 2.62 30.53
CA ILE A 205 -18.65 2.27 30.35
C ILE A 205 -19.37 2.25 31.72
N GLU A 206 -18.76 1.68 32.74
CA GLU A 206 -19.33 1.60 34.09
C GLU A 206 -19.45 3.00 34.72
N ALA A 207 -18.43 3.82 34.59
CA ALA A 207 -18.46 5.21 35.05
C ALA A 207 -19.57 6.04 34.38
N LYS A 208 -19.85 5.81 33.12
CA LYS A 208 -20.96 6.48 32.40
C LYS A 208 -22.33 5.99 32.87
N LYS A 209 -22.47 4.73 33.22
CA LYS A 209 -23.73 4.19 33.77
C LYS A 209 -24.08 4.70 35.20
N ASN A 210 -23.04 5.03 35.97
CA ASN A 210 -23.21 5.50 37.35
C ASN A 210 -23.41 7.02 37.46
N ASN A 211 -23.19 7.77 36.37
CA ASN A 211 -23.30 9.24 36.29
C ASN A 211 -24.49 9.72 35.41
N GLY A 212 -25.36 8.83 34.96
CA GLY A 212 -26.60 9.13 34.22
C GLY A 212 -27.81 8.56 34.95
#